data_f3022c03d9d0292b259bfd8b4f2abf95
#
_entry.id   f3022c03d9d0292b259bfd8b4f2abf95
#
_cell.length_a   1.000
_cell.length_b   1.000
_cell.length_c   1.000
_cell.angle_alpha   90.00
_cell.angle_beta   90.00
_cell.angle_gamma   90.00
#
_symmetry.space_group_name_H-M   'P 1'
#
loop_
_entity.id
_entity.type
_entity.pdbx_description
1 polymer ?
#
loop_
_entity_poly.entity_id
_entity_poly.type
_entity_poly.pdbx_seq_one_letter_code
_entity_poly.pdbx_strand_id
1 'polypeptide(L)'
;ILIYPFPDNSEDVIQSLHVKSLLESKFNLKNKSLDVELDNFISENNDIINIFNMLDHKNLYKIYPQDLFCHKDLKKCIFQKDGVPLYSDKVHLTNAGAKIVNNEIIKLILDIKNKK
;
A
#
# COMPACT_ATOMS: atom_id res chain seq x y z
N ILE A 1 3.85 -13.21 12.51
CA ILE A 1 4.07 -11.99 11.73
C ILE A 1 2.88 -11.07 11.94
N LEU A 2 3.14 -9.82 12.29
CA LEU A 2 2.14 -8.75 12.41
C LEU A 2 2.24 -7.86 11.17
N ILE A 3 1.14 -7.68 10.47
CA ILE A 3 1.07 -6.79 9.31
C ILE A 3 0.29 -5.55 9.73
N TYR A 4 0.90 -4.38 9.55
CA TYR A 4 0.29 -3.07 9.84
C TYR A 4 -0.79 -2.72 8.83
N PRO A 5 -1.62 -1.69 9.08
CA PRO A 5 -2.63 -1.24 8.13
C PRO A 5 -2.04 -0.95 6.74
N PHE A 6 -2.81 -1.25 5.72
CA PHE A 6 -2.47 -0.90 4.33
C PHE A 6 -2.95 0.53 4.05
N PRO A 7 -2.17 1.31 3.26
CA PRO A 7 -2.72 2.53 2.69
C PRO A 7 -3.99 2.21 1.91
N ASP A 8 -5.04 2.96 2.17
CA ASP A 8 -6.33 2.86 1.49
C ASP A 8 -6.62 4.14 0.70
N ASN A 9 -7.50 4.03 -0.29
CA ASN A 9 -7.92 5.14 -1.11
C ASN A 9 -9.39 5.46 -0.84
N SER A 10 -9.75 6.73 -0.87
CA SER A 10 -11.15 7.16 -0.77
C SER A 10 -11.98 6.80 -2.02
N GLU A 11 -11.31 6.53 -3.15
CA GLU A 11 -11.92 6.20 -4.43
C GLU A 11 -11.60 4.76 -4.84
N ASP A 12 -12.52 4.13 -5.59
CA ASP A 12 -12.26 2.84 -6.23
C ASP A 12 -11.16 2.98 -7.29
N VAL A 13 -10.04 2.28 -7.07
CA VAL A 13 -8.83 2.46 -7.89
C VAL A 13 -9.05 2.03 -9.34
N ILE A 14 -9.70 0.89 -9.57
CA ILE A 14 -9.94 0.38 -10.93
C ILE A 14 -10.91 1.29 -11.68
N GLN A 15 -12.00 1.70 -11.03
CA GLN A 15 -12.97 2.62 -11.63
C GLN A 15 -12.32 3.97 -11.95
N SER A 16 -11.53 4.51 -11.04
CA SER A 16 -10.82 5.78 -11.23
C SER A 16 -9.81 5.71 -12.36
N LEU A 17 -9.07 4.60 -12.50
CA LEU A 17 -8.14 4.38 -13.62
C LEU A 17 -8.88 4.27 -14.96
N HIS A 18 -10.04 3.61 -14.99
CA HIS A 18 -10.85 3.49 -16.19
C HIS A 18 -11.38 4.85 -16.65
N VAL A 19 -11.96 5.63 -15.74
CA VAL A 19 -12.42 7.00 -16.01
C VAL A 19 -11.25 7.89 -16.47
N LYS A 20 -10.10 7.77 -15.83
CA LYS A 20 -8.87 8.47 -16.21
C LYS A 20 -8.49 8.18 -17.66
N SER A 21 -8.40 6.91 -18.04
CA SER A 21 -8.07 6.50 -19.40
C SER A 21 -9.05 7.04 -20.43
N LEU A 22 -10.36 7.03 -20.14
CA LEU A 22 -11.38 7.59 -21.01
C LEU A 22 -11.25 9.12 -21.17
N LEU A 23 -10.98 9.84 -20.09
CA LEU A 23 -10.82 11.29 -20.11
C LEU A 23 -9.57 11.71 -20.87
N GLU A 24 -8.43 11.03 -20.64
CA GLU A 24 -7.19 11.28 -21.35
C GLU A 24 -7.33 11.05 -22.87
N SER A 25 -8.02 9.97 -23.26
CA SER A 25 -8.22 9.63 -24.67
C SER A 25 -9.19 10.57 -25.40
N LYS A 26 -10.25 11.05 -24.71
CA LYS A 26 -11.31 11.84 -25.34
C LYS A 26 -11.13 13.35 -25.20
N PHE A 27 -10.55 13.81 -24.09
CA PHE A 27 -10.55 15.23 -23.72
C PHE A 27 -9.16 15.80 -23.50
N ASN A 28 -8.10 15.01 -23.60
CA ASN A 28 -6.71 15.42 -23.37
C ASN A 28 -6.52 16.15 -22.01
N LEU A 29 -7.31 15.76 -21.00
CA LEU A 29 -7.29 16.36 -19.68
C LEU A 29 -6.25 15.64 -18.81
N LYS A 30 -5.37 16.40 -18.17
CA LYS A 30 -4.49 15.89 -17.13
C LYS A 30 -5.33 15.55 -15.90
N ASN A 31 -5.31 14.28 -15.50
CA ASN A 31 -6.12 13.77 -14.42
C ASN A 31 -5.47 13.95 -13.06
N LYS A 32 -6.34 13.99 -12.03
CA LYS A 32 -5.96 13.95 -10.63
C LYS A 32 -5.16 12.67 -10.35
N SER A 33 -4.08 12.80 -9.60
CA SER A 33 -3.33 11.65 -9.10
C SER A 33 -4.22 10.80 -8.17
N LEU A 34 -4.09 9.48 -8.26
CA LEU A 34 -4.71 8.55 -7.32
C LEU A 34 -3.91 8.41 -6.03
N ASP A 35 -2.72 9.01 -5.98
CA ASP A 35 -1.84 8.90 -4.83
C ASP A 35 -2.47 9.56 -3.61
N VAL A 36 -2.30 8.94 -2.46
CA VAL A 36 -2.73 9.45 -1.15
C VAL A 36 -1.52 9.97 -0.40
N GLU A 37 -1.69 11.08 0.30
CA GLU A 37 -0.63 11.62 1.14
C GLU A 37 -0.32 10.66 2.30
N LEU A 38 0.96 10.34 2.48
CA LEU A 38 1.43 9.43 3.53
C LEU A 38 1.05 9.93 4.92
N ASP A 39 1.14 11.25 5.15
CA ASP A 39 0.82 11.86 6.44
C ASP A 39 -0.68 11.70 6.77
N ASN A 40 -1.57 11.75 5.77
CA ASN A 40 -3.01 11.51 5.96
C ASN A 40 -3.25 10.04 6.35
N PHE A 41 -2.66 9.10 5.64
CA PHE A 41 -2.76 7.68 5.97
C PHE A 41 -2.29 7.40 7.41
N ILE A 42 -1.14 7.95 7.81
CA ILE A 42 -0.61 7.77 9.16
C ILE A 42 -1.55 8.37 10.19
N SER A 43 -2.08 9.58 9.95
CA SER A 43 -3.00 10.26 10.85
C SER A 43 -4.30 9.48 11.05
N GLU A 44 -4.90 8.99 9.97
CA GLU A 44 -6.15 8.22 10.01
C GLU A 44 -6.00 6.86 10.71
N ASN A 45 -4.81 6.27 10.66
CA ASN A 45 -4.51 4.97 11.28
C ASN A 45 -3.70 5.07 12.58
N ASN A 46 -3.54 6.26 13.14
CA ASN A 46 -2.65 6.53 14.27
C ASN A 46 -2.93 5.63 15.48
N ASP A 47 -4.19 5.42 15.83
CA ASP A 47 -4.57 4.63 17.01
C ASP A 47 -4.15 3.16 16.86
N ILE A 48 -4.44 2.55 15.71
CA ILE A 48 -4.06 1.15 15.45
C ILE A 48 -2.54 0.99 15.32
N ILE A 49 -1.87 1.95 14.71
CA ILE A 49 -0.41 1.98 14.60
C ILE A 49 0.21 2.04 16.00
N ASN A 50 -0.29 2.89 16.88
CA ASN A 50 0.20 3.01 18.25
C ASN A 50 -0.03 1.72 19.05
N ILE A 51 -1.22 1.09 18.95
CA ILE A 51 -1.50 -0.20 19.58
C ILE A 51 -0.49 -1.26 19.09
N PHE A 52 -0.25 -1.34 17.77
CA PHE A 52 0.68 -2.32 17.20
C PHE A 52 2.15 -2.03 17.59
N ASN A 53 2.50 -0.76 17.77
CA ASN A 53 3.83 -0.38 18.24
C ASN A 53 4.10 -0.82 19.69
N MET A 54 3.06 -0.84 20.52
CA MET A 54 3.16 -1.30 21.92
C MET A 54 3.38 -2.84 22.04
N LEU A 55 3.05 -3.58 20.98
CA LEU A 55 3.28 -5.02 20.96
C LEU A 55 4.76 -5.31 20.77
N ASP A 56 5.39 -5.92 21.76
CA ASP A 56 6.78 -6.34 21.72
C ASP A 56 6.92 -7.80 22.22
N HIS A 57 7.59 -8.61 21.40
CA HIS A 57 7.90 -9.99 21.76
C HIS A 57 9.05 -10.50 20.87
N LYS A 58 9.97 -11.27 21.43
CA LYS A 58 11.15 -11.80 20.73
C LYS A 58 10.87 -12.56 19.44
N ASN A 59 9.67 -13.12 19.28
CA ASN A 59 9.22 -13.85 18.10
C ASN A 59 8.18 -13.07 17.30
N LEU A 60 8.03 -11.75 17.54
CA LEU A 60 7.14 -10.88 16.78
C LEU A 60 7.91 -10.19 15.67
N TYR A 61 7.51 -10.47 14.45
CA TYR A 61 8.06 -9.85 13.24
C TYR A 61 7.00 -8.94 12.63
N LYS A 62 7.37 -7.72 12.32
CA LYS A 62 6.45 -6.68 11.86
C LYS A 62 6.68 -6.36 10.38
N ILE A 63 5.61 -6.23 9.60
CA ILE A 63 5.62 -5.77 8.21
C ILE A 63 4.83 -4.47 8.16
N TYR A 64 5.41 -3.47 7.52
CA TYR A 64 4.86 -2.13 7.37
C TYR A 64 4.48 -1.91 5.90
N PRO A 65 3.20 -2.08 5.51
CA PRO A 65 2.76 -1.88 4.13
C PRO A 65 3.10 -0.50 3.56
N GLN A 66 3.12 0.54 4.38
CA GLN A 66 3.55 1.85 3.94
C GLN A 66 5.00 1.89 3.41
N ASP A 67 5.87 1.00 3.88
CA ASP A 67 7.25 0.89 3.36
C ASP A 67 7.30 0.23 1.97
N LEU A 68 6.24 -0.49 1.59
CA LEU A 68 6.11 -1.19 0.31
C LEU A 68 5.34 -0.37 -0.74
N PHE A 69 4.37 0.42 -0.30
CA PHE A 69 3.43 1.14 -1.17
C PHE A 69 3.61 2.65 -1.15
N CYS A 70 4.43 3.21 -0.24
CA CYS A 70 4.59 4.65 -0.15
C CYS A 70 6.05 5.08 -0.42
N HIS A 71 6.20 6.18 -1.11
CA HIS A 71 7.48 6.85 -1.33
C HIS A 71 7.69 7.91 -0.24
N LYS A 72 8.64 7.66 0.67
CA LYS A 72 8.92 8.55 1.81
C LYS A 72 9.38 9.94 1.36
N ASP A 73 10.21 10.01 0.33
CA ASP A 73 10.72 11.28 -0.20
C ASP A 73 9.61 12.14 -0.84
N LEU A 74 8.64 11.50 -1.47
CA LEU A 74 7.49 12.16 -2.09
C LEU A 74 6.30 12.31 -1.13
N LYS A 75 6.37 11.67 0.05
CA LYS A 75 5.29 11.58 1.04
C LYS A 75 3.96 11.09 0.47
N LYS A 76 4.03 10.17 -0.48
CA LYS A 76 2.85 9.66 -1.20
C LYS A 76 2.81 8.14 -1.26
N CYS A 77 1.60 7.59 -1.13
CA CYS A 77 1.32 6.18 -1.32
C CYS A 77 0.74 5.96 -2.71
N ILE A 78 1.28 4.96 -3.42
CA ILE A 78 0.90 4.64 -4.80
C ILE A 78 -0.15 3.53 -4.85
N PHE A 79 -1.08 3.63 -5.81
CA PHE A 79 -2.14 2.63 -6.03
C PHE A 79 -2.03 1.95 -7.38
N GLN A 80 -1.05 2.35 -8.18
CA GLN A 80 -0.67 1.71 -9.44
C GLN A 80 0.84 1.78 -9.64
N LYS A 81 1.37 0.87 -10.43
CA LYS A 81 2.76 0.86 -10.87
C LYS A 81 2.81 0.51 -12.35
N ASP A 82 3.42 1.38 -13.16
CA ASP A 82 3.56 1.19 -14.61
C ASP A 82 2.21 0.88 -15.30
N GLY A 83 1.13 1.55 -14.88
CA GLY A 83 -0.21 1.35 -15.40
C GLY A 83 -0.95 0.12 -14.85
N VAL A 84 -0.29 -0.71 -14.02
CA VAL A 84 -0.91 -1.88 -13.39
C VAL A 84 -1.50 -1.48 -12.03
N PRO A 85 -2.82 -1.66 -11.81
CA PRO A 85 -3.42 -1.35 -10.52
C PRO A 85 -2.92 -2.32 -9.45
N LEU A 86 -2.58 -1.78 -8.28
CA LEU A 86 -2.17 -2.55 -7.10
C LEU A 86 -3.34 -2.88 -6.17
N TYR A 87 -4.46 -2.18 -6.34
CA TYR A 87 -5.71 -2.38 -5.61
C TYR A 87 -6.85 -2.66 -6.58
N SER A 88 -7.75 -3.58 -6.21
CA SER A 88 -8.97 -3.90 -6.98
C SER A 88 -10.13 -2.97 -6.66
N ASP A 89 -10.10 -2.37 -5.49
CA ASP A 89 -11.04 -1.35 -5.01
C ASP A 89 -10.33 -0.38 -4.05
N LYS A 90 -11.02 0.16 -3.07
CA LYS A 90 -10.46 1.11 -2.10
C LYS A 90 -9.41 0.50 -1.19
N VAL A 91 -9.54 -0.79 -0.83
CA VAL A 91 -8.78 -1.44 0.25
C VAL A 91 -8.21 -2.81 -0.11
N HIS A 92 -8.77 -3.50 -1.12
CA HIS A 92 -8.34 -4.84 -1.48
C HIS A 92 -7.24 -4.82 -2.54
N LEU A 93 -6.18 -5.59 -2.32
CA LEU A 93 -5.09 -5.71 -3.27
C LEU A 93 -5.49 -6.56 -4.49
N THR A 94 -4.97 -6.18 -5.65
CA THR A 94 -4.91 -7.05 -6.82
C THR A 94 -3.86 -8.14 -6.63
N ASN A 95 -3.79 -9.10 -7.56
CA ASN A 95 -2.69 -10.07 -7.60
C ASN A 95 -1.31 -9.38 -7.67
N ALA A 96 -1.21 -8.25 -8.39
CA ALA A 96 0.03 -7.49 -8.48
C ALA A 96 0.41 -6.85 -7.13
N GLY A 97 -0.56 -6.25 -6.44
CA GLY A 97 -0.35 -5.69 -5.10
C GLY A 97 -0.03 -6.78 -4.08
N ALA A 98 -0.78 -7.88 -4.07
CA ALA A 98 -0.55 -9.01 -3.18
C ALA A 98 0.85 -9.63 -3.37
N LYS A 99 1.35 -9.68 -4.61
CA LYS A 99 2.69 -10.20 -4.91
C LYS A 99 3.79 -9.38 -4.21
N ILE A 100 3.64 -8.07 -4.12
CA ILE A 100 4.61 -7.20 -3.41
C ILE A 100 4.70 -7.62 -1.94
N VAL A 101 3.55 -7.77 -1.28
CA VAL A 101 3.48 -8.15 0.14
C VAL A 101 3.98 -9.58 0.36
N ASN A 102 3.56 -10.52 -0.48
CA ASN A 102 3.98 -11.92 -0.39
C ASN A 102 5.50 -12.07 -0.53
N ASN A 103 6.13 -11.32 -1.42
CA ASN A 103 7.58 -11.34 -1.56
C ASN A 103 8.29 -10.88 -0.26
N GLU A 104 7.76 -9.87 0.41
CA GLU A 104 8.33 -9.41 1.69
C GLU A 104 8.10 -10.44 2.81
N ILE A 105 6.94 -11.08 2.87
CA ILE A 105 6.66 -12.17 3.81
C ILE A 105 7.63 -13.34 3.59
N ILE A 106 7.83 -13.77 2.34
CA ILE A 106 8.73 -14.88 2.00
C ILE A 106 10.17 -14.54 2.42
N LYS A 107 10.64 -13.34 2.09
CA LYS A 107 11.96 -12.86 2.49
C LYS A 107 12.14 -12.94 4.00
N LEU A 108 11.17 -12.41 4.75
CA LEU A 108 11.19 -12.42 6.21
C LEU A 108 11.22 -13.85 6.77
N ILE A 109 10.45 -14.78 6.22
CA ILE A 109 10.46 -16.20 6.63
C ILE A 109 11.82 -16.84 6.39
N LEU A 110 12.45 -16.56 5.23
CA LEU A 110 13.78 -17.08 4.92
C LEU A 110 14.84 -16.52 5.90
N ASP A 111 14.77 -15.23 6.22
CA ASP A 111 15.67 -14.59 7.17
C ASP A 111 15.54 -15.20 8.58
N ILE A 112 14.30 -15.50 9.02
CA ILE A 112 14.04 -16.17 10.29
C ILE A 112 14.63 -17.59 10.31
N LYS A 113 14.49 -18.35 9.21
CA LYS A 113 15.07 -19.70 9.10
C LYS A 113 16.59 -19.69 9.19
N ASN A 114 17.22 -18.72 8.55
CA ASN A 114 18.68 -18.63 8.47
C ASN A 114 19.32 -18.15 9.81
N LYS A 115 18.54 -17.53 10.69
CA LYS A 115 19.00 -17.11 12.04
C LYS A 115 18.90 -18.22 13.11
N LYS A 116 18.25 -19.30 12.77
CA LYS A 116 18.15 -20.49 13.65
C LYS A 116 19.26 -21.49 13.33
#